data_1de77f45b3b439cc9958916f1377005c
#
_entry.id   1de77f45b3b439cc9958916f1377005c
#
_cell.length_a   1.000
_cell.length_b   1.000
_cell.length_c   1.000
_cell.angle_alpha   90.00
_cell.angle_beta   90.00
_cell.angle_gamma   90.00
#
_symmetry.space_group_name_H-M   'P 1'
#
loop_
_entity.id
_entity.type
_entity.pdbx_description
1 polymer ?
#
loop_
_entity_poly.entity_id
_entity_poly.type
_entity_poly.pdbx_seq_one_letter_code
_entity_poly.pdbx_strand_id
1 'polypeptide(L)'
;MKAAVWHAQRDMRLEDIPEPEVGPEDVKIKVVYAGICHTDVFEYLYGPQTVFNPPLALGHEFSGVVEEVGEAVTGLKKGDPVTGLPYYPCWECTYCQQDLWNLCPSAQAHGMHIHGAFAEYVPLHYRGVYKLPEGVSLEEAATIEPTSVVYRAVKRSGLKKGESVHIVGAGPVGLLLANVAKYKGAGKIVVSEPLDSRREKALEMGATHVLNPEVEDPITRTHEICDGVGAHVSFDCVGTAATLDTAVYSTRRNGRIGILGFGFYESPTYPLMLLAAFASEYTYFATLGYNVEMKEVVDLVGKGELHPGDVISNIIPFDQIIDFFDHFEENRRKYLKILLKIG
;
A
#
# COMPACT_ATOMS: atom_id res chain seq x y z
N MET A 1 -10.84 0.11 -25.17
CA MET A 1 -10.99 -0.60 -23.91
C MET A 1 -11.83 0.22 -22.93
N LYS A 2 -12.57 -0.45 -22.06
CA LYS A 2 -13.32 0.24 -21.00
C LYS A 2 -12.39 0.67 -19.88
N ALA A 3 -12.61 1.89 -19.33
CA ALA A 3 -11.85 2.45 -18.23
C ALA A 3 -12.74 3.33 -17.33
N ALA A 4 -12.43 3.39 -16.05
CA ALA A 4 -13.00 4.36 -15.14
C ALA A 4 -12.05 5.58 -15.08
N VAL A 5 -12.39 6.59 -15.85
CA VAL A 5 -11.58 7.79 -16.07
C VAL A 5 -11.99 8.88 -15.07
N TRP A 6 -11.04 9.32 -14.27
CA TRP A 6 -11.21 10.46 -13.38
C TRP A 6 -10.87 11.77 -14.10
N HIS A 7 -11.80 12.71 -14.10
CA HIS A 7 -11.69 14.00 -14.78
C HIS A 7 -11.40 15.14 -13.80
N ALA A 8 -12.06 15.12 -12.64
CA ALA A 8 -11.97 16.15 -11.62
C ALA A 8 -12.53 15.62 -10.30
N GLN A 9 -12.49 16.46 -9.27
CA GLN A 9 -13.10 16.18 -7.98
C GLN A 9 -14.55 15.69 -8.16
N ARG A 10 -14.87 14.49 -7.65
CA ARG A 10 -16.17 13.82 -7.74
C ARG A 10 -16.69 13.62 -9.17
N ASP A 11 -15.78 13.56 -10.15
CA ASP A 11 -16.13 13.31 -11.54
C ASP A 11 -15.28 12.17 -12.12
N MET A 12 -15.79 10.97 -11.96
CA MET A 12 -15.26 9.73 -12.55
C MET A 12 -16.31 9.15 -13.49
N ARG A 13 -15.88 8.68 -14.66
CA ARG A 13 -16.79 8.19 -15.70
C ARG A 13 -16.29 6.87 -16.26
N LEU A 14 -17.22 5.96 -16.58
CA LEU A 14 -16.92 4.76 -17.37
C LEU A 14 -16.92 5.16 -18.85
N GLU A 15 -15.76 5.07 -19.48
CA GLU A 15 -15.53 5.52 -20.85
C GLU A 15 -14.81 4.44 -21.68
N ASP A 16 -14.97 4.52 -22.98
CA ASP A 16 -14.14 3.77 -23.92
C ASP A 16 -12.94 4.63 -24.33
N ILE A 17 -11.75 4.17 -23.97
CA ILE A 17 -10.47 4.80 -24.33
C ILE A 17 -9.65 3.89 -25.26
N PRO A 18 -8.67 4.42 -26.00
CA PRO A 18 -7.77 3.59 -26.80
C PRO A 18 -7.08 2.51 -25.96
N GLU A 19 -6.89 1.32 -26.51
CA GLU A 19 -6.03 0.32 -25.90
C GLU A 19 -4.57 0.80 -25.90
N PRO A 20 -3.76 0.43 -24.89
CA PRO A 20 -2.36 0.78 -24.87
C PRO A 20 -1.60 0.06 -25.99
N GLU A 21 -0.72 0.80 -26.66
CA GLU A 21 0.25 0.21 -27.58
C GLU A 21 1.33 -0.54 -26.79
N VAL A 22 1.87 -1.60 -27.40
CA VAL A 22 2.92 -2.43 -26.80
C VAL A 22 4.25 -2.10 -27.46
N GLY A 23 5.13 -1.44 -26.74
CA GLY A 23 6.51 -1.22 -27.17
C GLY A 23 7.34 -2.52 -27.12
N PRO A 24 8.57 -2.49 -27.70
CA PRO A 24 9.41 -3.70 -27.77
C PRO A 24 9.71 -4.34 -26.39
N GLU A 25 9.79 -3.54 -25.34
CA GLU A 25 10.09 -3.98 -23.97
C GLU A 25 8.86 -3.99 -23.04
N ASP A 26 7.64 -3.79 -23.60
CA ASP A 26 6.42 -3.72 -22.82
C ASP A 26 5.65 -5.04 -22.80
N VAL A 27 4.82 -5.17 -21.79
CA VAL A 27 3.86 -6.26 -21.60
C VAL A 27 2.49 -5.65 -21.38
N LYS A 28 1.53 -5.96 -22.24
CA LYS A 28 0.12 -5.60 -22.04
C LYS A 28 -0.53 -6.64 -21.13
N ILE A 29 -1.05 -6.21 -20.03
CA ILE A 29 -1.71 -7.05 -19.03
C ILE A 29 -3.21 -6.82 -19.13
N LYS A 30 -3.98 -7.89 -19.33
CA LYS A 30 -5.42 -7.88 -19.12
C LYS A 30 -5.68 -7.91 -17.62
N VAL A 31 -6.20 -6.81 -17.08
CA VAL A 31 -6.48 -6.68 -15.64
C VAL A 31 -7.68 -7.54 -15.29
N VAL A 32 -7.54 -8.37 -14.26
CA VAL A 32 -8.63 -9.18 -13.70
C VAL A 32 -9.13 -8.57 -12.41
N TYR A 33 -8.22 -8.21 -11.51
CA TYR A 33 -8.55 -7.50 -10.27
C TYR A 33 -7.70 -6.25 -10.12
N ALA A 34 -8.34 -5.16 -9.67
CA ALA A 34 -7.64 -3.95 -9.26
C ALA A 34 -8.03 -3.56 -7.84
N GLY A 35 -7.04 -3.30 -6.98
CA GLY A 35 -7.25 -2.83 -5.62
C GLY A 35 -7.57 -1.33 -5.59
N ILE A 36 -8.51 -0.92 -4.76
CA ILE A 36 -8.78 0.49 -4.49
C ILE A 36 -7.89 0.92 -3.32
N CYS A 37 -7.01 1.88 -3.57
CA CYS A 37 -6.18 2.53 -2.58
C CYS A 37 -6.89 3.76 -1.98
N HIS A 38 -6.51 4.12 -0.77
CA HIS A 38 -6.99 5.36 -0.17
C HIS A 38 -6.57 6.60 -0.98
N THR A 39 -5.44 6.53 -1.68
CA THR A 39 -4.98 7.56 -2.61
C THR A 39 -6.00 7.82 -3.72
N ASP A 40 -6.57 6.76 -4.33
CA ASP A 40 -7.60 6.89 -5.37
C ASP A 40 -8.86 7.57 -4.81
N VAL A 41 -9.24 7.22 -3.57
CA VAL A 41 -10.38 7.84 -2.88
C VAL A 41 -10.14 9.32 -2.62
N PHE A 42 -8.92 9.70 -2.24
CA PHE A 42 -8.58 11.10 -2.01
C PHE A 42 -8.62 11.92 -3.30
N GLU A 43 -8.07 11.40 -4.40
CA GLU A 43 -8.19 12.07 -5.70
C GLU A 43 -9.65 12.34 -6.06
N TYR A 44 -10.51 11.33 -5.86
CA TYR A 44 -11.92 11.47 -6.15
C TYR A 44 -12.60 12.51 -5.26
N LEU A 45 -12.41 12.45 -3.94
CA LEU A 45 -13.13 13.29 -2.98
C LEU A 45 -12.64 14.74 -2.94
N TYR A 46 -11.33 14.95 -3.05
CA TYR A 46 -10.72 16.24 -2.75
C TYR A 46 -10.05 16.93 -3.95
N GLY A 47 -10.00 16.27 -5.09
CA GLY A 47 -9.33 16.76 -6.30
C GLY A 47 -7.84 16.39 -6.35
N PRO A 48 -7.08 16.96 -7.30
CA PRO A 48 -5.75 16.49 -7.61
C PRO A 48 -4.78 16.69 -6.44
N GLN A 49 -4.31 15.58 -5.89
CA GLN A 49 -3.31 15.51 -4.85
C GLN A 49 -2.03 14.84 -5.38
N THR A 50 -2.17 13.73 -6.10
CA THR A 50 -1.08 12.94 -6.66
C THR A 50 -1.23 12.72 -8.16
N VAL A 51 -2.38 13.06 -8.75
CA VAL A 51 -2.61 13.01 -10.19
C VAL A 51 -2.10 14.27 -10.86
N PHE A 52 -1.25 14.08 -11.87
CA PHE A 52 -0.55 15.19 -12.54
C PHE A 52 -1.18 15.62 -13.87
N ASN A 53 -1.82 14.68 -14.59
CA ASN A 53 -2.33 14.90 -15.95
C ASN A 53 -3.76 14.36 -16.14
N PRO A 54 -4.79 14.89 -15.47
CA PRO A 54 -6.15 14.45 -15.74
C PRO A 54 -6.61 14.93 -17.14
N PRO A 55 -7.55 14.22 -17.83
CA PRO A 55 -8.23 13.02 -17.33
C PRO A 55 -7.40 11.74 -17.50
N LEU A 56 -7.48 10.84 -16.51
CA LEU A 56 -6.85 9.52 -16.60
C LEU A 56 -7.59 8.47 -15.76
N ALA A 57 -7.44 7.19 -16.12
CA ALA A 57 -7.89 6.09 -15.28
C ALA A 57 -7.00 5.99 -14.05
N LEU A 58 -7.59 5.91 -12.84
CA LEU A 58 -6.88 5.69 -11.59
C LEU A 58 -6.48 4.21 -11.42
N GLY A 59 -6.00 3.85 -10.24
CA GLY A 59 -5.64 2.49 -9.86
C GLY A 59 -4.19 2.13 -10.15
N HIS A 60 -3.52 1.60 -9.12
CA HIS A 60 -2.10 1.23 -9.16
C HIS A 60 -1.82 -0.12 -8.47
N GLU A 61 -2.83 -0.74 -7.89
CA GLU A 61 -2.77 -2.08 -7.30
C GLU A 61 -3.53 -3.04 -8.21
N PHE A 62 -2.91 -4.08 -8.75
CA PHE A 62 -3.62 -4.96 -9.68
C PHE A 62 -2.98 -6.33 -9.85
N SER A 63 -3.76 -7.23 -10.43
CA SER A 63 -3.33 -8.52 -10.95
C SER A 63 -4.09 -8.82 -12.22
N GLY A 64 -3.51 -9.67 -13.04
CA GLY A 64 -4.13 -10.05 -14.31
C GLY A 64 -3.36 -11.12 -15.03
N VAL A 65 -3.61 -11.20 -16.32
CA VAL A 65 -2.92 -12.16 -17.21
C VAL A 65 -2.26 -11.40 -18.38
N VAL A 66 -1.10 -11.89 -18.79
CA VAL A 66 -0.41 -11.35 -19.97
C VAL A 66 -1.27 -11.53 -21.21
N GLU A 67 -1.62 -10.43 -21.86
CA GLU A 67 -2.36 -10.44 -23.13
C GLU A 67 -1.42 -10.39 -24.34
N GLU A 68 -0.37 -9.57 -24.26
CA GLU A 68 0.57 -9.36 -25.36
C GLU A 68 1.95 -9.01 -24.79
N VAL A 69 3.01 -9.41 -25.48
CA VAL A 69 4.40 -9.10 -25.10
C VAL A 69 5.13 -8.47 -26.27
N GLY A 70 5.96 -7.47 -26.00
CA GLY A 70 6.86 -6.87 -26.97
C GLY A 70 7.96 -7.83 -27.46
N GLU A 71 8.54 -7.54 -28.61
CA GLU A 71 9.49 -8.42 -29.30
C GLU A 71 10.80 -8.69 -28.51
N ALA A 72 11.19 -7.76 -27.62
CA ALA A 72 12.38 -7.90 -26.77
C ALA A 72 12.10 -8.61 -25.43
N VAL A 73 10.83 -8.87 -25.12
CA VAL A 73 10.44 -9.48 -23.83
C VAL A 73 10.75 -10.97 -23.83
N THR A 74 11.44 -11.42 -22.80
CA THR A 74 11.75 -12.83 -22.57
C THR A 74 11.21 -13.31 -21.22
N GLY A 75 10.88 -14.59 -21.11
CA GLY A 75 10.43 -15.20 -19.85
C GLY A 75 8.95 -15.01 -19.51
N LEU A 76 8.22 -14.20 -20.29
CA LEU A 76 6.79 -13.99 -20.18
C LEU A 76 6.11 -14.37 -21.49
N LYS A 77 4.86 -14.84 -21.41
CA LYS A 77 4.04 -15.19 -22.57
C LYS A 77 2.57 -14.93 -22.28
N LYS A 78 1.79 -14.79 -23.34
CA LYS A 78 0.32 -14.68 -23.24
C LYS A 78 -0.26 -15.79 -22.38
N GLY A 79 -1.15 -15.40 -21.45
CA GLY A 79 -1.82 -16.27 -20.50
C GLY A 79 -1.06 -16.46 -19.16
N ASP A 80 0.16 -15.95 -19.02
CA ASP A 80 0.85 -16.00 -17.71
C ASP A 80 0.13 -15.14 -16.69
N PRO A 81 -0.21 -15.66 -15.48
CA PRO A 81 -0.76 -14.85 -14.40
C PRO A 81 0.33 -13.98 -13.79
N VAL A 82 0.03 -12.68 -13.62
CA VAL A 82 1.02 -11.68 -13.23
C VAL A 82 0.44 -10.62 -12.30
N THR A 83 1.32 -9.97 -11.56
CA THR A 83 1.16 -8.64 -10.97
C THR A 83 2.35 -7.78 -11.40
N GLY A 84 2.37 -6.50 -11.06
CA GLY A 84 3.48 -5.67 -11.52
C GLY A 84 3.67 -4.36 -10.81
N LEU A 85 4.83 -3.78 -11.06
CA LEU A 85 5.27 -2.48 -10.58
C LEU A 85 4.45 -1.39 -11.29
N PRO A 86 3.67 -0.57 -10.56
CA PRO A 86 2.78 0.40 -11.19
C PRO A 86 3.50 1.69 -11.62
N TYR A 87 4.79 1.66 -11.88
CA TYR A 87 5.53 2.81 -12.38
C TYR A 87 6.65 2.40 -13.34
N TYR A 88 6.95 3.34 -14.27
CA TYR A 88 8.03 3.26 -15.24
C TYR A 88 9.20 4.14 -14.78
N PRO A 89 10.22 3.59 -14.13
CA PRO A 89 11.46 4.31 -13.90
C PRO A 89 12.30 4.35 -15.19
N CYS A 90 13.26 5.26 -15.28
CA CYS A 90 14.11 5.34 -16.47
C CYS A 90 15.16 4.22 -16.59
N TRP A 91 15.34 3.40 -15.57
CA TRP A 91 16.30 2.29 -15.44
C TRP A 91 17.78 2.65 -15.54
N GLU A 92 18.15 3.92 -15.77
CA GLU A 92 19.53 4.36 -16.04
C GLU A 92 20.07 5.43 -15.09
N CYS A 93 19.22 6.20 -14.39
CA CYS A 93 19.69 7.24 -13.47
C CYS A 93 20.37 6.66 -12.23
N THR A 94 21.04 7.51 -11.47
CA THR A 94 21.75 7.13 -10.24
C THR A 94 20.87 6.37 -9.24
N TYR A 95 19.59 6.71 -9.14
CA TYR A 95 18.64 6.00 -8.26
C TYR A 95 18.30 4.62 -8.82
N CYS A 96 18.04 4.52 -10.12
CA CYS A 96 17.73 3.24 -10.75
C CYS A 96 18.89 2.25 -10.68
N GLN A 97 20.12 2.72 -10.84
CA GLN A 97 21.33 1.89 -10.72
C GLN A 97 21.59 1.37 -9.30
N GLN A 98 20.91 1.94 -8.29
CA GLN A 98 20.96 1.53 -6.89
C GLN A 98 19.70 0.78 -6.45
N ASP A 99 18.88 0.32 -7.39
CA ASP A 99 17.57 -0.30 -7.12
C ASP A 99 16.63 0.58 -6.28
N LEU A 100 16.72 1.90 -6.45
CA LEU A 100 15.85 2.89 -5.82
C LEU A 100 14.87 3.47 -6.86
N TRP A 101 14.16 2.61 -7.56
CA TRP A 101 13.28 2.96 -8.69
C TRP A 101 12.15 3.91 -8.30
N ASN A 102 11.63 3.76 -7.07
CA ASN A 102 10.61 4.63 -6.49
C ASN A 102 11.08 6.10 -6.31
N LEU A 103 12.39 6.35 -6.38
CA LEU A 103 12.99 7.68 -6.27
C LEU A 103 13.50 8.20 -7.62
N CYS A 104 13.21 7.50 -8.72
CA CYS A 104 13.59 7.95 -10.05
C CYS A 104 12.84 9.26 -10.39
N PRO A 105 13.56 10.36 -10.71
CA PRO A 105 12.91 11.64 -10.97
C PRO A 105 12.10 11.67 -12.27
N SER A 106 12.31 10.69 -13.15
CA SER A 106 11.57 10.55 -14.41
C SER A 106 10.52 9.44 -14.36
N ALA A 107 10.26 8.85 -13.18
CA ALA A 107 9.29 7.78 -13.07
C ALA A 107 7.87 8.28 -13.36
N GLN A 108 7.15 7.54 -14.20
CA GLN A 108 5.74 7.75 -14.46
C GLN A 108 4.94 6.64 -13.78
N ALA A 109 4.00 7.02 -12.91
CA ALA A 109 3.18 6.07 -12.17
C ALA A 109 1.80 5.93 -12.82
N HIS A 110 1.36 4.68 -12.95
CA HIS A 110 -0.02 4.35 -13.35
C HIS A 110 -1.01 4.89 -12.32
N GLY A 111 -2.12 5.45 -12.80
CA GLY A 111 -3.14 6.07 -11.95
C GLY A 111 -2.76 7.44 -11.39
N MET A 112 -1.57 7.98 -11.74
CA MET A 112 -1.07 9.29 -11.28
C MET A 112 -0.56 10.16 -12.43
N HIS A 113 0.26 9.60 -13.31
CA HIS A 113 0.85 10.29 -14.46
C HIS A 113 0.28 9.78 -15.78
N ILE A 114 -0.02 8.50 -15.85
CA ILE A 114 -0.54 7.77 -16.99
C ILE A 114 -1.72 6.90 -16.55
N HIS A 115 -2.52 6.42 -17.52
CA HIS A 115 -3.67 5.56 -17.23
C HIS A 115 -3.29 4.37 -16.34
N GLY A 116 -4.07 4.16 -15.29
CA GLY A 116 -3.89 3.10 -14.31
C GLY A 116 -4.75 1.87 -14.56
N ALA A 117 -4.82 1.03 -13.55
CA ALA A 117 -5.43 -0.29 -13.61
C ALA A 117 -6.96 -0.31 -13.43
N PHE A 118 -7.64 0.84 -13.26
CA PHE A 118 -9.10 0.88 -13.38
C PHE A 118 -9.51 0.89 -14.85
N ALA A 119 -8.95 -0.05 -15.61
CA ALA A 119 -9.15 -0.26 -17.03
C ALA A 119 -8.95 -1.74 -17.40
N GLU A 120 -9.47 -2.16 -18.56
CA GLU A 120 -9.34 -3.55 -19.00
C GLU A 120 -7.90 -3.98 -19.25
N TYR A 121 -7.02 -3.03 -19.63
CA TYR A 121 -5.60 -3.31 -19.92
C TYR A 121 -4.70 -2.24 -19.31
N VAL A 122 -3.53 -2.69 -18.85
CA VAL A 122 -2.43 -1.83 -18.41
C VAL A 122 -1.13 -2.29 -19.05
N PRO A 123 -0.34 -1.39 -19.66
CA PRO A 123 0.98 -1.73 -20.16
C PRO A 123 1.99 -1.61 -19.03
N LEU A 124 2.99 -2.48 -18.98
CA LEU A 124 4.13 -2.37 -18.09
C LEU A 124 5.42 -2.69 -18.82
N HIS A 125 6.51 -2.03 -18.45
CA HIS A 125 7.83 -2.49 -18.84
C HIS A 125 8.12 -3.88 -18.24
N TYR A 126 8.66 -4.81 -19.03
CA TYR A 126 8.82 -6.22 -18.63
C TYR A 126 9.58 -6.44 -17.31
N ARG A 127 10.55 -5.54 -16.97
CA ARG A 127 11.30 -5.60 -15.70
C ARG A 127 10.43 -5.37 -14.48
N GLY A 128 9.28 -4.72 -14.66
CA GLY A 128 8.30 -4.48 -13.61
C GLY A 128 7.20 -5.54 -13.54
N VAL A 129 7.22 -6.58 -14.37
CA VAL A 129 6.20 -7.63 -14.41
C VAL A 129 6.67 -8.86 -13.64
N TYR A 130 5.87 -9.32 -12.70
CA TYR A 130 6.17 -10.47 -11.86
C TYR A 130 5.17 -11.58 -12.12
N LYS A 131 5.66 -12.69 -12.69
CA LYS A 131 4.86 -13.91 -12.86
C LYS A 131 4.54 -14.50 -11.49
N LEU A 132 3.26 -14.84 -11.30
CA LEU A 132 2.80 -15.42 -10.04
C LEU A 132 3.26 -16.87 -9.89
N PRO A 133 3.70 -17.28 -8.69
CA PRO A 133 3.92 -18.65 -8.36
C PRO A 133 2.63 -19.49 -8.48
N GLU A 134 2.79 -20.80 -8.71
CA GLU A 134 1.67 -21.73 -8.74
C GLU A 134 0.90 -21.71 -7.41
N GLY A 135 -0.44 -21.66 -7.50
CA GLY A 135 -1.33 -21.64 -6.32
C GLY A 135 -1.67 -20.25 -5.81
N VAL A 136 -0.98 -19.19 -6.23
CA VAL A 136 -1.34 -17.81 -5.87
C VAL A 136 -2.53 -17.35 -6.71
N SER A 137 -3.64 -16.97 -6.06
CA SER A 137 -4.82 -16.46 -6.75
C SER A 137 -4.60 -15.03 -7.25
N LEU A 138 -5.36 -14.65 -8.29
CA LEU A 138 -5.31 -13.27 -8.79
C LEU A 138 -5.90 -12.28 -7.79
N GLU A 139 -6.88 -12.69 -6.97
CA GLU A 139 -7.41 -11.87 -5.88
C GLU A 139 -6.31 -11.51 -4.88
N GLU A 140 -5.59 -12.51 -4.38
CA GLU A 140 -4.48 -12.29 -3.44
C GLU A 140 -3.36 -11.47 -4.09
N ALA A 141 -3.06 -11.75 -5.35
CA ALA A 141 -2.00 -11.05 -6.08
C ALA A 141 -2.28 -9.54 -6.25
N ALA A 142 -3.54 -9.11 -6.30
CA ALA A 142 -3.89 -7.69 -6.34
C ALA A 142 -3.54 -6.94 -5.04
N THR A 143 -3.24 -7.65 -3.94
CA THR A 143 -2.81 -7.06 -2.67
C THR A 143 -1.28 -7.12 -2.46
N ILE A 144 -0.52 -7.65 -3.41
CA ILE A 144 0.95 -7.71 -3.34
C ILE A 144 1.55 -6.30 -3.38
N GLU A 145 0.96 -5.40 -4.18
CA GLU A 145 1.41 -4.01 -4.27
C GLU A 145 1.44 -3.33 -2.88
N PRO A 146 0.33 -3.16 -2.16
CA PRO A 146 0.33 -2.51 -0.84
C PRO A 146 1.14 -3.30 0.21
N THR A 147 1.26 -4.62 0.05
CA THR A 147 2.11 -5.44 0.91
C THR A 147 3.59 -5.11 0.70
N SER A 148 3.98 -4.82 -0.53
CA SER A 148 5.36 -4.42 -0.86
C SER A 148 5.74 -3.09 -0.22
N VAL A 149 4.79 -2.15 -0.12
CA VAL A 149 4.95 -0.87 0.60
C VAL A 149 5.28 -1.12 2.07
N VAL A 150 4.46 -1.91 2.77
CA VAL A 150 4.68 -2.18 4.21
C VAL A 150 5.89 -3.08 4.45
N TYR A 151 6.18 -4.01 3.55
CA TYR A 151 7.37 -4.86 3.62
C TYR A 151 8.64 -4.01 3.56
N ARG A 152 8.69 -3.04 2.64
CA ARG A 152 9.77 -2.05 2.57
C ARG A 152 9.86 -1.21 3.83
N ALA A 153 8.73 -0.73 4.37
CA ALA A 153 8.71 0.05 5.60
C ALA A 153 9.33 -0.73 6.78
N VAL A 154 8.97 -2.00 6.94
CA VAL A 154 9.54 -2.88 7.97
C VAL A 154 11.03 -3.12 7.73
N LYS A 155 11.47 -3.33 6.48
CA LYS A 155 12.92 -3.43 6.16
C LYS A 155 13.66 -2.15 6.55
N ARG A 156 13.15 -0.98 6.14
CA ARG A 156 13.75 0.34 6.43
C ARG A 156 13.80 0.64 7.93
N SER A 157 12.83 0.16 8.70
CA SER A 157 12.83 0.30 10.15
C SER A 157 13.99 -0.43 10.83
N GLY A 158 14.61 -1.39 10.16
CA GLY A 158 15.62 -2.25 10.75
C GLY A 158 15.09 -3.13 11.89
N LEU A 159 13.79 -3.46 11.87
CA LEU A 159 13.14 -4.32 12.87
C LEU A 159 13.91 -5.63 13.05
N LYS A 160 14.23 -5.96 14.29
CA LYS A 160 14.93 -7.18 14.67
C LYS A 160 13.97 -8.17 15.30
N LYS A 161 14.27 -9.46 15.16
CA LYS A 161 13.51 -10.54 15.83
C LYS A 161 13.44 -10.28 17.34
N GLY A 162 12.22 -10.39 17.90
CA GLY A 162 11.95 -10.16 19.32
C GLY A 162 11.67 -8.73 19.70
N GLU A 163 11.95 -7.73 18.85
CA GLU A 163 11.59 -6.33 19.14
C GLU A 163 10.07 -6.13 19.13
N SER A 164 9.62 -5.12 19.88
CA SER A 164 8.22 -4.73 19.93
C SER A 164 7.89 -3.66 18.89
N VAL A 165 6.68 -3.75 18.34
CA VAL A 165 6.15 -2.84 17.31
C VAL A 165 4.84 -2.26 17.80
N HIS A 166 4.63 -0.95 17.63
CA HIS A 166 3.34 -0.31 17.76
C HIS A 166 2.86 0.19 16.40
N ILE A 167 1.65 -0.16 16.01
CA ILE A 167 1.02 0.21 14.76
C ILE A 167 -0.20 1.07 15.10
N VAL A 168 -0.19 2.32 14.67
CA VAL A 168 -1.30 3.25 14.87
C VAL A 168 -2.19 3.24 13.62
N GLY A 169 -3.39 2.69 13.79
CA GLY A 169 -4.37 2.46 12.74
C GLY A 169 -4.35 1.04 12.17
N ALA A 170 -5.53 0.40 12.09
CA ALA A 170 -5.75 -0.92 11.48
C ALA A 170 -6.56 -0.82 10.17
N GLY A 171 -6.24 0.15 9.33
CA GLY A 171 -6.61 0.12 7.91
C GLY A 171 -5.79 -0.94 7.16
N PRO A 172 -5.99 -1.10 5.84
CA PRO A 172 -5.27 -2.13 5.06
C PRO A 172 -3.75 -2.09 5.27
N VAL A 173 -3.14 -0.90 5.28
CA VAL A 173 -1.70 -0.72 5.51
C VAL A 173 -1.28 -1.23 6.89
N GLY A 174 -2.01 -0.84 7.96
CA GLY A 174 -1.68 -1.28 9.32
C GLY A 174 -1.87 -2.78 9.55
N LEU A 175 -2.89 -3.37 8.94
CA LEU A 175 -3.14 -4.82 8.99
C LEU A 175 -2.04 -5.60 8.26
N LEU A 176 -1.68 -5.20 7.04
CA LEU A 176 -0.58 -5.80 6.29
C LEU A 176 0.76 -5.63 7.03
N LEU A 177 0.96 -4.48 7.69
CA LEU A 177 2.15 -4.24 8.49
C LEU A 177 2.23 -5.18 9.71
N ALA A 178 1.10 -5.46 10.39
CA ALA A 178 1.05 -6.44 11.47
C ALA A 178 1.44 -7.84 10.96
N ASN A 179 0.95 -8.24 9.78
CA ASN A 179 1.30 -9.51 9.14
C ASN A 179 2.79 -9.60 8.81
N VAL A 180 3.36 -8.56 8.20
CA VAL A 180 4.79 -8.50 7.88
C VAL A 180 5.66 -8.45 9.14
N ALA A 181 5.26 -7.69 10.17
CA ALA A 181 5.98 -7.62 11.44
C ALA A 181 6.02 -8.99 12.14
N LYS A 182 4.91 -9.73 12.12
CA LYS A 182 4.85 -11.12 12.60
C LYS A 182 5.81 -12.02 11.82
N TYR A 183 5.77 -11.96 10.49
CA TYR A 183 6.69 -12.70 9.62
C TYR A 183 8.16 -12.39 9.94
N LYS A 184 8.51 -11.13 10.19
CA LYS A 184 9.87 -10.71 10.58
C LYS A 184 10.23 -11.08 12.03
N GLY A 185 9.32 -11.70 12.77
CA GLY A 185 9.57 -12.19 14.12
C GLY A 185 9.52 -11.14 15.21
N ALA A 186 8.72 -10.09 15.04
CA ALA A 186 8.43 -9.14 16.14
C ALA A 186 7.91 -9.89 17.37
N GLY A 187 8.37 -9.52 18.55
CA GLY A 187 8.00 -10.19 19.80
C GLY A 187 6.63 -9.75 20.32
N LYS A 188 6.37 -8.44 20.30
CA LYS A 188 5.09 -7.84 20.66
C LYS A 188 4.65 -6.93 19.53
N ILE A 189 3.41 -7.10 19.07
CA ILE A 189 2.80 -6.29 18.01
C ILE A 189 1.53 -5.69 18.60
N VAL A 190 1.59 -4.40 18.92
CA VAL A 190 0.48 -3.62 19.49
C VAL A 190 -0.19 -2.85 18.35
N VAL A 191 -1.50 -2.91 18.24
CA VAL A 191 -2.26 -2.16 17.24
C VAL A 191 -3.31 -1.29 17.91
N SER A 192 -3.29 0.02 17.64
CA SER A 192 -4.29 0.99 18.13
C SER A 192 -5.30 1.30 17.04
N GLU A 193 -6.59 1.01 17.29
CA GLU A 193 -7.68 1.16 16.30
C GLU A 193 -9.02 1.35 17.04
N PRO A 194 -9.84 2.37 16.68
CA PRO A 194 -11.13 2.59 17.34
C PRO A 194 -12.20 1.53 17.00
N LEU A 195 -12.17 0.90 15.81
CA LEU A 195 -13.21 -0.02 15.36
C LEU A 195 -12.98 -1.45 15.83
N ASP A 196 -13.95 -2.06 16.51
CA ASP A 196 -13.87 -3.43 17.05
C ASP A 196 -13.52 -4.45 15.96
N SER A 197 -14.25 -4.41 14.83
CA SER A 197 -14.03 -5.36 13.72
C SER A 197 -12.61 -5.30 13.16
N ARG A 198 -12.00 -4.11 13.15
CA ARG A 198 -10.62 -3.95 12.67
C ARG A 198 -9.60 -4.38 13.72
N ARG A 199 -9.90 -4.23 15.02
CA ARG A 199 -9.06 -4.79 16.10
C ARG A 199 -9.08 -6.32 16.07
N GLU A 200 -10.25 -6.94 15.88
CA GLU A 200 -10.37 -8.38 15.69
C GLU A 200 -9.54 -8.84 14.48
N LYS A 201 -9.67 -8.16 13.34
CA LYS A 201 -8.88 -8.45 12.16
C LYS A 201 -7.38 -8.28 12.38
N ALA A 202 -6.96 -7.30 13.17
CA ALA A 202 -5.55 -7.12 13.50
C ALA A 202 -4.97 -8.31 14.29
N LEU A 203 -5.73 -8.91 15.20
CA LEU A 203 -5.34 -10.13 15.92
C LEU A 203 -5.17 -11.31 14.94
N GLU A 204 -6.10 -11.49 14.01
CA GLU A 204 -5.97 -12.51 12.95
C GLU A 204 -4.71 -12.30 12.10
N MET A 205 -4.41 -11.05 11.74
CA MET A 205 -3.26 -10.67 10.93
C MET A 205 -1.93 -10.71 11.70
N GLY A 206 -1.95 -10.95 13.02
CA GLY A 206 -0.72 -11.18 13.78
C GLY A 206 -0.42 -10.20 14.90
N ALA A 207 -1.31 -9.23 15.17
CA ALA A 207 -1.20 -8.43 16.38
C ALA A 207 -1.25 -9.32 17.64
N THR A 208 -0.42 -9.01 18.62
CA THR A 208 -0.43 -9.69 19.93
C THR A 208 -1.33 -8.97 20.91
N HIS A 209 -1.51 -7.67 20.72
CA HIS A 209 -2.33 -6.78 21.57
C HIS A 209 -3.05 -5.78 20.68
N VAL A 210 -4.27 -5.45 21.04
CA VAL A 210 -5.05 -4.40 20.39
C VAL A 210 -5.56 -3.41 21.42
N LEU A 211 -5.59 -2.13 21.05
CA LEU A 211 -5.99 -1.03 21.93
C LEU A 211 -7.11 -0.23 21.28
N ASN A 212 -8.11 0.17 22.07
CA ASN A 212 -9.11 1.13 21.63
C ASN A 212 -8.76 2.52 22.13
N PRO A 213 -8.28 3.44 21.28
CA PRO A 213 -7.87 4.78 21.68
C PRO A 213 -9.02 5.68 22.15
N GLU A 214 -10.29 5.25 21.97
CA GLU A 214 -11.46 5.98 22.46
C GLU A 214 -11.76 5.70 23.95
N VAL A 215 -11.22 4.60 24.51
CA VAL A 215 -11.51 4.17 25.89
C VAL A 215 -10.27 4.02 26.77
N GLU A 216 -9.09 3.96 26.17
CA GLU A 216 -7.81 3.84 26.90
C GLU A 216 -6.72 4.68 26.20
N ASP A 217 -5.73 5.15 26.99
CA ASP A 217 -4.61 5.88 26.41
C ASP A 217 -3.61 4.92 25.73
N PRO A 218 -3.49 4.95 24.40
CA PRO A 218 -2.64 4.03 23.66
C PRO A 218 -1.16 4.20 23.97
N ILE A 219 -0.73 5.38 24.40
CA ILE A 219 0.66 5.67 24.76
C ILE A 219 1.01 4.91 26.05
N THR A 220 0.28 5.16 27.11
CA THR A 220 0.48 4.50 28.41
C THR A 220 0.38 2.98 28.29
N ARG A 221 -0.66 2.50 27.58
CA ARG A 221 -0.87 1.06 27.40
C ARG A 221 0.24 0.40 26.62
N THR A 222 0.75 1.07 25.57
CA THR A 222 1.89 0.54 24.79
C THR A 222 3.15 0.46 25.68
N HIS A 223 3.40 1.45 26.53
CA HIS A 223 4.50 1.38 27.49
C HIS A 223 4.34 0.19 28.44
N GLU A 224 3.18 0.00 29.04
CA GLU A 224 2.89 -1.13 29.94
C GLU A 224 3.11 -2.48 29.24
N ILE A 225 2.57 -2.65 28.03
CA ILE A 225 2.73 -3.86 27.23
C ILE A 225 4.21 -4.08 26.88
N CYS A 226 4.96 -3.03 26.60
CA CYS A 226 6.36 -3.06 26.19
C CYS A 226 7.32 -2.86 27.38
N ASP A 227 7.04 -3.50 28.52
CA ASP A 227 7.92 -3.61 29.69
C ASP A 227 8.25 -2.25 30.33
N GLY A 228 7.35 -1.28 30.24
CA GLY A 228 7.46 0.06 30.80
C GLY A 228 8.30 1.05 29.98
N VAL A 229 8.88 0.63 28.87
CA VAL A 229 9.82 1.46 28.08
C VAL A 229 9.26 1.96 26.75
N GLY A 230 8.17 1.37 26.25
CA GLY A 230 7.59 1.66 24.94
C GLY A 230 8.09 0.76 23.82
N ALA A 231 7.53 0.92 22.62
CA ALA A 231 7.82 0.10 21.47
C ALA A 231 9.22 0.41 20.85
N HIS A 232 9.90 -0.60 20.32
CA HIS A 232 11.16 -0.43 19.60
C HIS A 232 10.97 0.33 18.29
N VAL A 233 9.85 0.06 17.62
CA VAL A 233 9.44 0.72 16.39
C VAL A 233 7.97 1.06 16.49
N SER A 234 7.59 2.28 16.15
CA SER A 234 6.20 2.66 15.96
C SER A 234 5.95 3.12 14.53
N PHE A 235 4.78 2.79 14.00
CA PHE A 235 4.37 3.20 12.68
C PHE A 235 3.04 3.97 12.76
N ASP A 236 3.03 5.17 12.19
CA ASP A 236 1.79 5.89 11.92
C ASP A 236 1.26 5.49 10.54
N CYS A 237 0.12 4.78 10.52
CA CYS A 237 -0.56 4.32 9.31
C CYS A 237 -1.82 5.15 9.00
N VAL A 238 -2.04 6.27 9.69
CA VAL A 238 -3.21 7.16 9.54
C VAL A 238 -2.81 8.50 8.93
N GLY A 239 -1.79 9.16 9.49
CA GLY A 239 -1.24 10.41 8.95
C GLY A 239 -1.91 11.66 9.49
N THR A 240 -2.41 11.65 10.71
CA THR A 240 -2.87 12.87 11.41
C THR A 240 -1.87 13.29 12.49
N ALA A 241 -1.91 14.54 12.93
CA ALA A 241 -1.05 15.01 14.04
C ALA A 241 -1.23 14.16 15.29
N ALA A 242 -2.46 13.82 15.65
CA ALA A 242 -2.77 13.02 16.86
C ALA A 242 -2.23 11.57 16.76
N THR A 243 -2.31 10.96 15.58
CA THR A 243 -1.81 9.58 15.39
C THR A 243 -0.29 9.55 15.31
N LEU A 244 0.34 10.57 14.74
CA LEU A 244 1.79 10.69 14.75
C LEU A 244 2.31 10.96 16.19
N ASP A 245 1.63 11.81 16.98
CA ASP A 245 1.94 11.98 18.40
C ASP A 245 1.85 10.65 19.15
N THR A 246 0.80 9.88 18.91
CA THR A 246 0.65 8.55 19.51
C THR A 246 1.83 7.65 19.14
N ALA A 247 2.25 7.60 17.87
CA ALA A 247 3.40 6.82 17.44
C ALA A 247 4.70 7.31 18.11
N VAL A 248 4.92 8.61 18.16
CA VAL A 248 6.13 9.22 18.76
C VAL A 248 6.22 8.89 20.25
N TYR A 249 5.17 9.21 21.01
CA TYR A 249 5.21 9.08 22.47
C TYR A 249 5.06 7.64 22.99
N SER A 250 4.57 6.71 22.19
CA SER A 250 4.59 5.28 22.51
C SER A 250 5.92 4.59 22.20
N THR A 251 6.83 5.30 21.51
CA THR A 251 8.14 4.76 21.14
C THR A 251 9.15 4.93 22.30
N ARG A 252 9.93 3.89 22.57
CA ARG A 252 11.00 3.93 23.58
C ARG A 252 12.11 4.89 23.16
N ARG A 253 12.94 5.33 24.11
CA ARG A 253 14.20 6.04 23.79
C ARG A 253 15.07 5.19 22.86
N ASN A 254 15.78 5.83 21.96
CA ASN A 254 16.55 5.22 20.87
C ASN A 254 15.68 4.31 19.99
N GLY A 255 14.39 4.66 19.86
CA GLY A 255 13.43 3.96 19.03
C GLY A 255 13.31 4.58 17.63
N ARG A 256 12.52 3.94 16.81
CA ARG A 256 12.37 4.28 15.37
C ARG A 256 10.90 4.55 15.07
N ILE A 257 10.62 5.62 14.35
CA ILE A 257 9.26 6.08 14.04
C ILE A 257 9.10 6.12 12.53
N GLY A 258 8.22 5.28 12.01
CA GLY A 258 7.89 5.17 10.59
C GLY A 258 6.62 5.94 10.26
N ILE A 259 6.67 6.78 9.22
CA ILE A 259 5.56 7.56 8.72
C ILE A 259 5.10 6.93 7.42
N LEU A 260 3.89 6.33 7.44
CA LEU A 260 3.26 5.66 6.30
C LEU A 260 1.88 6.24 5.96
N GLY A 261 1.18 6.78 6.97
CA GLY A 261 -0.12 7.40 6.78
C GLY A 261 -0.02 8.65 5.90
N PHE A 262 -1.02 8.85 5.06
CA PHE A 262 -1.09 9.95 4.10
C PHE A 262 -2.35 10.80 4.32
N GLY A 263 -2.62 11.15 5.58
CA GLY A 263 -3.78 11.98 5.98
C GLY A 263 -3.51 13.49 6.01
N PHE A 264 -2.47 13.97 5.32
CA PHE A 264 -1.93 15.33 5.46
C PHE A 264 -2.70 16.43 4.71
N TYR A 265 -3.87 16.15 4.16
CA TYR A 265 -4.60 17.07 3.26
C TYR A 265 -5.01 18.38 3.92
N GLU A 266 -5.31 18.35 5.22
CA GLU A 266 -5.70 19.55 5.95
C GLU A 266 -4.49 20.33 6.47
N SER A 267 -3.34 19.65 6.70
CA SER A 267 -2.10 20.27 7.14
C SER A 267 -0.90 19.41 6.75
N PRO A 268 -0.17 19.76 5.67
CA PRO A 268 1.02 19.00 5.25
C PRO A 268 2.22 19.21 6.19
N THR A 269 2.06 20.00 7.24
CA THR A 269 3.11 20.30 8.20
C THR A 269 2.77 19.71 9.57
N TYR A 270 3.75 19.05 10.17
CA TYR A 270 3.70 18.58 11.53
C TYR A 270 4.81 19.25 12.35
N PRO A 271 4.50 19.94 13.45
CA PRO A 271 5.52 20.54 14.32
C PRO A 271 6.24 19.43 15.08
N LEU A 272 7.41 19.02 14.59
CA LEU A 272 8.23 18.04 15.28
C LEU A 272 8.67 18.58 16.65
N MET A 273 8.36 17.83 17.72
CA MET A 273 8.84 18.13 19.07
C MET A 273 10.36 17.88 19.16
N LEU A 274 11.16 18.86 18.73
CA LEU A 274 12.62 18.73 18.64
C LEU A 274 13.25 18.34 19.96
N LEU A 275 12.75 18.85 21.09
CA LEU A 275 13.27 18.49 22.42
C LEU A 275 13.03 17.01 22.73
N ALA A 276 11.86 16.47 22.42
CA ALA A 276 11.57 15.05 22.61
C ALA A 276 12.44 14.18 21.70
N ALA A 277 12.59 14.58 20.42
CA ALA A 277 13.44 13.90 19.48
C ALA A 277 14.89 13.85 19.93
N PHE A 278 15.43 15.00 20.39
CA PHE A 278 16.79 15.13 20.91
C PHE A 278 16.99 14.31 22.20
N ALA A 279 16.10 14.48 23.20
CA ALA A 279 16.23 13.83 24.49
C ALA A 279 16.04 12.30 24.43
N SER A 280 15.40 11.80 23.39
CA SER A 280 15.13 10.37 23.19
C SER A 280 15.95 9.73 22.09
N GLU A 281 16.75 10.48 21.36
CA GLU A 281 17.55 10.00 20.21
C GLU A 281 16.69 9.22 19.19
N TYR A 282 15.52 9.76 18.84
CA TYR A 282 14.62 9.12 17.90
C TYR A 282 15.16 9.13 16.46
N THR A 283 14.95 8.02 15.74
CA THR A 283 15.10 7.95 14.29
C THR A 283 13.73 8.04 13.63
N TYR A 284 13.52 9.09 12.83
CA TYR A 284 12.33 9.22 11.98
C TYR A 284 12.65 8.76 10.57
N PHE A 285 11.75 8.01 9.96
CA PHE A 285 11.87 7.62 8.56
C PHE A 285 10.50 7.61 7.87
N ALA A 286 10.49 7.93 6.59
CA ALA A 286 9.32 7.80 5.73
C ALA A 286 9.59 6.73 4.67
N THR A 287 8.53 6.17 4.12
CA THR A 287 8.61 5.18 3.05
C THR A 287 7.63 5.56 1.94
N LEU A 288 8.16 5.66 0.72
CA LEU A 288 7.37 5.84 -0.49
C LEU A 288 7.52 4.59 -1.36
N GLY A 289 6.40 3.93 -1.68
CA GLY A 289 6.40 2.78 -2.58
C GLY A 289 7.39 1.68 -2.16
N TYR A 290 7.97 1.03 -3.14
CA TYR A 290 8.89 -0.10 -2.97
C TYR A 290 9.76 -0.26 -4.24
N ASN A 291 10.68 -1.22 -4.23
CA ASN A 291 11.58 -1.55 -5.35
C ASN A 291 11.66 -3.08 -5.51
N VAL A 292 12.83 -3.64 -5.25
CA VAL A 292 13.06 -5.09 -5.23
C VAL A 292 12.16 -5.85 -4.26
N GLU A 293 11.59 -5.14 -3.28
CA GLU A 293 10.70 -5.72 -2.27
C GLU A 293 9.47 -6.41 -2.88
N MET A 294 8.98 -5.94 -4.03
CA MET A 294 7.83 -6.57 -4.68
C MET A 294 8.15 -8.03 -5.08
N LYS A 295 9.33 -8.26 -5.65
CA LYS A 295 9.77 -9.62 -5.98
C LYS A 295 9.86 -10.50 -4.73
N GLU A 296 10.41 -9.94 -3.63
CA GLU A 296 10.49 -10.67 -2.37
C GLU A 296 9.10 -11.05 -1.84
N VAL A 297 8.13 -10.11 -1.91
CA VAL A 297 6.74 -10.38 -1.48
C VAL A 297 6.06 -11.43 -2.37
N VAL A 298 6.21 -11.35 -3.70
CA VAL A 298 5.69 -12.38 -4.62
C VAL A 298 6.20 -13.76 -4.22
N ASP A 299 7.50 -13.89 -3.92
CA ASP A 299 8.10 -15.16 -3.53
C ASP A 299 7.59 -15.65 -2.17
N LEU A 300 7.36 -14.74 -1.21
CA LEU A 300 6.85 -15.08 0.12
C LEU A 300 5.39 -15.51 0.09
N VAL A 301 4.58 -14.86 -0.72
CA VAL A 301 3.19 -15.27 -0.96
C VAL A 301 3.15 -16.65 -1.63
N GLY A 302 3.99 -16.88 -2.63
CA GLY A 302 4.10 -18.17 -3.29
C GLY A 302 4.55 -19.34 -2.38
N LYS A 303 5.29 -19.03 -1.29
CA LYS A 303 5.67 -19.99 -0.26
C LYS A 303 4.62 -20.17 0.84
N GLY A 304 3.54 -19.37 0.84
CA GLY A 304 2.58 -19.34 1.92
C GLY A 304 3.12 -18.74 3.23
N GLU A 305 4.16 -17.91 3.16
CA GLU A 305 4.75 -17.24 4.32
C GLU A 305 4.07 -15.89 4.62
N LEU A 306 3.43 -15.29 3.62
CA LEU A 306 2.57 -14.11 3.75
C LEU A 306 1.23 -14.38 3.06
N HIS A 307 0.14 -13.91 3.65
CA HIS A 307 -1.23 -14.04 3.16
C HIS A 307 -1.89 -12.66 3.06
N PRO A 308 -1.46 -11.81 2.09
CA PRO A 308 -1.97 -10.46 1.99
C PRO A 308 -3.44 -10.41 1.56
N GLY A 309 -3.96 -11.45 0.94
CA GLY A 309 -5.38 -11.57 0.60
C GLY A 309 -6.33 -11.52 1.79
N ASP A 310 -5.85 -11.80 3.00
CA ASP A 310 -6.66 -11.77 4.22
C ASP A 310 -7.22 -10.37 4.57
N VAL A 311 -6.68 -9.29 3.98
CA VAL A 311 -7.22 -7.93 4.16
C VAL A 311 -8.40 -7.62 3.23
N ILE A 312 -8.68 -8.45 2.23
CA ILE A 312 -9.77 -8.23 1.28
C ILE A 312 -11.10 -8.38 2.00
N SER A 313 -11.88 -7.30 2.04
CA SER A 313 -13.21 -7.33 2.65
C SER A 313 -14.33 -7.52 1.63
N ASN A 314 -14.17 -6.98 0.43
CA ASN A 314 -15.17 -7.03 -0.62
C ASN A 314 -14.54 -7.05 -2.02
N ILE A 315 -15.25 -7.71 -2.93
CA ILE A 315 -14.96 -7.64 -4.37
C ILE A 315 -16.22 -7.09 -5.03
N ILE A 316 -16.09 -6.01 -5.78
CA ILE A 316 -17.20 -5.35 -6.46
C ILE A 316 -17.02 -5.43 -7.99
N PRO A 317 -18.11 -5.54 -8.76
CA PRO A 317 -18.05 -5.45 -10.22
C PRO A 317 -17.51 -4.10 -10.69
N PHE A 318 -16.82 -4.11 -11.84
CA PHE A 318 -16.20 -2.89 -12.39
C PHE A 318 -17.22 -1.77 -12.67
N ASP A 319 -18.40 -2.10 -13.12
CA ASP A 319 -19.49 -1.14 -13.39
C ASP A 319 -20.06 -0.46 -12.14
N GLN A 320 -19.77 -0.96 -10.95
CA GLN A 320 -20.16 -0.37 -9.67
C GLN A 320 -19.10 0.59 -9.10
N ILE A 321 -18.00 0.83 -9.78
CA ILE A 321 -16.90 1.66 -9.27
C ILE A 321 -17.36 3.08 -8.93
N ILE A 322 -18.18 3.71 -9.75
CA ILE A 322 -18.65 5.09 -9.53
C ILE A 322 -19.55 5.14 -8.29
N ASP A 323 -20.51 4.24 -8.19
CA ASP A 323 -21.38 4.14 -7.02
C ASP A 323 -20.57 3.92 -5.72
N PHE A 324 -19.53 3.09 -5.77
CA PHE A 324 -18.64 2.88 -4.64
C PHE A 324 -17.95 4.17 -4.20
N PHE A 325 -17.39 4.96 -5.13
CA PHE A 325 -16.70 6.21 -4.80
C PHE A 325 -17.67 7.29 -4.30
N ASP A 326 -18.86 7.39 -4.88
CA ASP A 326 -19.92 8.33 -4.46
C ASP A 326 -20.37 8.10 -3.02
N HIS A 327 -20.48 6.83 -2.58
CA HIS A 327 -20.95 6.44 -1.26
C HIS A 327 -19.82 6.00 -0.31
N PHE A 328 -18.56 6.23 -0.66
CA PHE A 328 -17.43 5.78 0.15
C PHE A 328 -17.46 6.35 1.57
N GLU A 329 -17.69 7.64 1.74
CA GLU A 329 -17.67 8.30 3.05
C GLU A 329 -18.68 7.69 4.02
N GLU A 330 -19.86 7.31 3.53
CA GLU A 330 -20.94 6.68 4.33
C GLU A 330 -20.55 5.27 4.76
N ASN A 331 -19.78 4.57 3.95
CA ASN A 331 -19.47 3.16 4.10
C ASN A 331 -18.01 2.87 4.53
N ARG A 332 -17.15 3.88 4.64
CA ARG A 332 -15.70 3.73 4.90
C ARG A 332 -15.35 2.87 6.12
N ARG A 333 -16.23 2.82 7.14
CA ARG A 333 -16.02 2.01 8.34
C ARG A 333 -16.26 0.52 8.11
N LYS A 334 -17.02 0.15 7.06
CA LYS A 334 -17.37 -1.22 6.72
C LYS A 334 -16.30 -1.92 5.87
N TYR A 335 -15.48 -1.12 5.19
CA TYR A 335 -14.52 -1.62 4.22
C TYR A 335 -13.09 -1.64 4.77
N LEU A 336 -12.34 -2.67 4.36
CA LEU A 336 -10.90 -2.74 4.46
C LEU A 336 -10.30 -2.60 3.05
N LYS A 337 -9.76 -3.68 2.47
CA LYS A 337 -9.32 -3.67 1.07
C LYS A 337 -10.46 -4.07 0.16
N ILE A 338 -10.76 -3.23 -0.82
CA ILE A 338 -11.74 -3.48 -1.86
C ILE A 338 -11.02 -3.83 -3.16
N LEU A 339 -11.46 -4.88 -3.82
CA LEU A 339 -11.05 -5.18 -5.18
C LEU A 339 -12.17 -4.89 -6.16
N LEU A 340 -11.81 -4.35 -7.31
CA LEU A 340 -12.64 -4.29 -8.51
C LEU A 340 -12.38 -5.55 -9.32
N LYS A 341 -13.45 -6.24 -9.70
CA LYS A 341 -13.38 -7.31 -10.68
C LYS A 341 -13.63 -6.73 -12.07
N ILE A 342 -12.59 -6.69 -12.90
CA ILE A 342 -12.61 -6.04 -14.23
C ILE A 342 -12.77 -7.09 -15.35
N GLY A 343 -12.09 -8.22 -15.24
CA GLY A 343 -12.11 -9.30 -16.24
C GLY A 343 -12.62 -10.64 -15.76
#